data_3aee50da7a445d1a29bd7c1bc794bf25
#
_entry.id   3aee50da7a445d1a29bd7c1bc794bf25
#
_cell.length_a   1.000
_cell.length_b   1.000
_cell.length_c   1.000
_cell.angle_alpha   90.00
_cell.angle_beta   90.00
_cell.angle_gamma   90.00
#
_symmetry.space_group_name_H-M   'P 1'
#
loop_
_entity.id
_entity.type
_entity.pdbx_description
1 polymer ?
#
loop_
_entity_poly.entity_id
_entity_poly.type
_entity_poly.pdbx_seq_one_letter_code
_entity_poly.pdbx_strand_id
1 'polypeptide(L)'
;MGKKGQVQVYTGDGKGKTTASLGLALRAIGQGYSVFMIQFLKGGAYTGEYISAKNYLPNIEIMQFGRPCIKQQKQLKISGFNSYKSPDRKIFDFIREDIECGSCRYCFLNDDIQRDYVEEAFKKALDVVMSGNYQVVILDEINVAMFLGFLNIELVLNMIANKPENVELVLTGRNVPEEIVHVADLVTEMKMHKHYFNKNLPARRGIEY
;
A
#
# COMPACT_ATOMS: atom_id res chain seq x y z
N MET A 1 11.68 27.08 11.92
CA MET A 1 11.48 25.80 12.62
C MET A 1 10.86 24.84 11.62
N GLY A 2 11.54 23.74 11.28
CA GLY A 2 10.98 22.67 10.44
C GLY A 2 9.73 22.10 11.12
N LYS A 3 8.69 21.83 10.35
CA LYS A 3 7.48 21.18 10.88
C LYS A 3 7.85 19.75 11.26
N LYS A 4 7.57 19.37 12.51
CA LYS A 4 7.76 17.98 12.97
C LYS A 4 6.67 17.10 12.37
N GLY A 5 7.08 16.08 11.61
CA GLY A 5 6.16 15.08 11.07
C GLY A 5 5.62 14.15 12.15
N GLN A 6 4.34 13.81 12.06
CA GLN A 6 3.61 12.98 12.99
C GLN A 6 3.42 11.57 12.47
N VAL A 7 2.94 10.67 13.31
CA VAL A 7 2.53 9.31 12.95
C VAL A 7 1.00 9.24 12.93
N GLN A 8 0.43 8.97 11.77
CA GLN A 8 -1.00 8.83 11.58
C GLN A 8 -1.38 7.38 11.27
N VAL A 9 -2.48 6.91 11.83
CA VAL A 9 -3.04 5.59 11.60
C VAL A 9 -4.46 5.70 11.09
N TYR A 10 -4.75 5.06 9.94
CA TYR A 10 -6.10 4.90 9.42
C TYR A 10 -6.49 3.42 9.45
N THR A 11 -7.42 3.06 10.34
CA THR A 11 -7.81 1.68 10.62
C THR A 11 -9.32 1.46 10.51
N GLY A 12 -9.80 0.31 10.96
CA GLY A 12 -11.20 -0.08 10.97
C GLY A 12 -11.62 -0.94 9.79
N ASP A 13 -12.83 -1.48 9.85
CA ASP A 13 -13.41 -2.41 8.87
C ASP A 13 -14.09 -1.71 7.67
N GLY A 14 -14.39 -0.39 7.83
CA GLY A 14 -15.01 0.43 6.79
C GLY A 14 -14.07 0.73 5.62
N LYS A 15 -14.68 1.06 4.47
CA LYS A 15 -13.97 1.53 3.28
C LYS A 15 -13.47 2.96 3.48
N GLY A 16 -12.34 3.30 2.84
CA GLY A 16 -11.84 4.69 2.76
C GLY A 16 -10.43 4.91 3.31
N LYS A 17 -9.79 3.93 3.95
CA LYS A 17 -8.44 4.08 4.52
C LYS A 17 -7.40 4.52 3.48
N THR A 18 -7.23 3.74 2.42
CA THR A 18 -6.36 4.08 1.29
C THR A 18 -6.79 5.38 0.63
N THR A 19 -8.11 5.58 0.42
CA THR A 19 -8.65 6.82 -0.20
C THR A 19 -8.33 8.06 0.64
N ALA A 20 -8.43 7.98 1.97
CA ALA A 20 -8.09 9.08 2.86
C ALA A 20 -6.58 9.39 2.83
N SER A 21 -5.73 8.36 2.83
CA SER A 21 -4.28 8.54 2.72
C SER A 21 -3.87 9.16 1.37
N LEU A 22 -4.53 8.77 0.28
CA LEU A 22 -4.34 9.38 -1.04
C LEU A 22 -4.86 10.83 -1.08
N GLY A 23 -5.95 11.14 -0.39
CA GLY A 23 -6.44 12.51 -0.22
C GLY A 23 -5.42 13.39 0.52
N LEU A 24 -4.76 12.85 1.55
CA LEU A 24 -3.65 13.52 2.22
C LEU A 24 -2.45 13.70 1.27
N ALA A 25 -2.09 12.67 0.51
CA ALA A 25 -1.03 12.74 -0.51
C ALA A 25 -1.31 13.85 -1.53
N LEU A 26 -2.53 13.91 -2.08
CA LEU A 26 -2.95 14.95 -3.03
C LEU A 26 -2.82 16.35 -2.43
N ARG A 27 -3.21 16.52 -1.17
CA ARG A 27 -3.05 17.79 -0.43
C ARG A 27 -1.57 18.15 -0.25
N ALA A 28 -0.73 17.16 0.09
CA ALA A 28 0.70 17.38 0.31
C ALA A 28 1.42 17.79 -0.98
N ILE A 29 1.20 17.07 -2.09
CA ILE A 29 1.80 17.42 -3.40
C ILE A 29 1.32 18.79 -3.91
N GLY A 30 0.06 19.16 -3.65
CA GLY A 30 -0.46 20.49 -3.96
C GLY A 30 0.24 21.63 -3.19
N GLN A 31 0.91 21.30 -2.06
CA GLN A 31 1.76 22.22 -1.31
C GLN A 31 3.26 22.05 -1.63
N GLY A 32 3.59 21.30 -2.67
CA GLY A 32 4.97 21.08 -3.13
C GLY A 32 5.75 20.04 -2.34
N TYR A 33 5.10 19.22 -1.52
CA TYR A 33 5.75 18.13 -0.79
C TYR A 33 5.99 16.92 -1.67
N SER A 34 7.06 16.18 -1.39
CA SER A 34 7.32 14.88 -1.98
C SER A 34 6.67 13.78 -1.15
N VAL A 35 5.95 12.88 -1.83
CA VAL A 35 5.22 11.78 -1.20
C VAL A 35 5.75 10.44 -1.72
N PHE A 36 5.94 9.49 -0.84
CA PHE A 36 6.20 8.11 -1.20
C PHE A 36 5.14 7.19 -0.60
N MET A 37 4.55 6.32 -1.41
CA MET A 37 3.57 5.34 -0.96
C MET A 37 4.03 3.92 -1.27
N ILE A 38 4.03 3.08 -0.25
CA ILE A 38 4.24 1.64 -0.39
C ILE A 38 2.92 0.94 -0.12
N GLN A 39 2.44 0.16 -1.08
CA GLN A 39 1.25 -0.66 -0.95
C GLN A 39 1.67 -2.10 -0.68
N PHE A 40 1.48 -2.55 0.55
CA PHE A 40 1.67 -3.93 0.96
C PHE A 40 0.54 -4.80 0.42
N LEU A 41 0.80 -6.09 0.20
CA LEU A 41 -0.19 -7.08 -0.21
C LEU A 41 -0.86 -6.79 -1.58
N LYS A 42 -0.34 -5.85 -2.34
CA LYS A 42 -0.80 -5.48 -3.69
C LYS A 42 0.34 -5.70 -4.70
N GLY A 43 0.06 -6.39 -5.78
CA GLY A 43 1.08 -6.72 -6.79
C GLY A 43 0.56 -6.73 -8.23
N GLY A 44 -0.49 -5.96 -8.52
CA GLY A 44 -1.17 -6.03 -9.82
C GLY A 44 -0.89 -4.87 -10.78
N ALA A 45 -0.41 -3.74 -10.31
CA ALA A 45 -0.16 -2.51 -11.10
C ALA A 45 -1.35 -2.04 -11.98
N TYR A 46 -2.58 -2.30 -11.52
CA TYR A 46 -3.82 -1.97 -12.24
C TYR A 46 -4.75 -1.05 -11.45
N THR A 47 -4.38 -0.70 -10.21
CA THR A 47 -5.22 0.19 -9.39
C THR A 47 -5.17 1.62 -9.89
N GLY A 48 -6.31 2.32 -9.83
CA GLY A 48 -6.43 3.67 -10.36
C GLY A 48 -5.44 4.64 -9.74
N GLU A 49 -5.17 4.52 -8.43
CA GLU A 49 -4.18 5.36 -7.76
C GLU A 49 -2.76 5.15 -8.27
N TYR A 50 -2.37 3.89 -8.57
CA TYR A 50 -1.05 3.59 -9.15
C TYR A 50 -0.90 4.19 -10.55
N ILE A 51 -1.91 4.00 -11.40
CA ILE A 51 -1.97 4.57 -12.76
C ILE A 51 -1.92 6.10 -12.69
N SER A 52 -2.68 6.72 -11.78
CA SER A 52 -2.71 8.17 -11.63
C SER A 52 -1.37 8.74 -11.19
N ALA A 53 -0.72 8.10 -10.21
CA ALA A 53 0.60 8.54 -9.75
C ALA A 53 1.65 8.47 -10.86
N LYS A 54 1.67 7.38 -11.62
CA LYS A 54 2.65 7.18 -12.71
C LYS A 54 2.46 8.13 -13.89
N ASN A 55 1.22 8.51 -14.22
CA ASN A 55 0.92 9.24 -15.45
C ASN A 55 0.59 10.71 -15.24
N TYR A 56 0.03 11.09 -14.10
CA TYR A 56 -0.63 12.40 -13.98
C TYR A 56 -0.24 13.22 -12.75
N LEU A 57 0.34 12.60 -11.70
CA LEU A 57 0.64 13.30 -10.47
C LEU A 57 2.14 13.52 -10.30
N PRO A 58 2.61 14.78 -10.18
CA PRO A 58 4.00 15.06 -9.86
C PRO A 58 4.27 14.79 -8.37
N ASN A 59 5.54 14.63 -8.02
CA ASN A 59 6.02 14.54 -6.64
C ASN A 59 5.38 13.43 -5.78
N ILE A 60 4.82 12.40 -6.40
CA ILE A 60 4.39 11.19 -5.73
C ILE A 60 4.95 9.95 -6.42
N GLU A 61 5.55 9.07 -5.62
CA GLU A 61 5.97 7.75 -6.06
C GLU A 61 5.12 6.69 -5.35
N ILE A 62 4.63 5.71 -6.10
CA ILE A 62 3.92 4.54 -5.55
C ILE A 62 4.64 3.28 -5.97
N MET A 63 4.93 2.42 -5.00
CA MET A 63 5.43 1.06 -5.22
C MET A 63 4.45 0.05 -4.63
N GLN A 64 4.27 -1.07 -5.34
CA GLN A 64 3.40 -2.16 -4.92
C GLN A 64 4.23 -3.42 -4.67
N PHE A 65 3.98 -4.07 -3.53
CA PHE A 65 4.62 -5.32 -3.15
C PHE A 65 3.55 -6.35 -2.77
N GLY A 66 3.43 -7.36 -3.59
CA GLY A 66 2.47 -8.43 -3.37
C GLY A 66 2.44 -9.42 -4.53
N ARG A 67 1.61 -10.42 -4.40
CA ARG A 67 1.48 -11.49 -5.38
C ARG A 67 1.09 -10.95 -6.76
N PRO A 68 1.82 -11.34 -7.82
CA PRO A 68 1.52 -10.91 -9.19
C PRO A 68 0.15 -11.42 -9.68
N CYS A 69 -0.45 -10.66 -10.58
CA CYS A 69 -1.74 -11.00 -11.15
C CYS A 69 -1.68 -12.27 -12.01
N ILE A 70 -2.51 -13.27 -11.71
CA ILE A 70 -2.58 -14.51 -12.49
C ILE A 70 -3.00 -14.30 -13.96
N LYS A 71 -3.77 -13.26 -14.25
CA LYS A 71 -4.18 -12.92 -15.61
C LYS A 71 -2.99 -12.49 -16.45
N GLN A 72 -2.03 -11.79 -15.87
CA GLN A 72 -0.77 -11.44 -16.51
C GLN A 72 0.04 -12.68 -16.92
N GLN A 73 0.15 -13.67 -16.03
CA GLN A 73 0.89 -14.90 -16.31
C GLN A 73 0.27 -15.69 -17.49
N LYS A 74 -1.06 -15.67 -17.63
CA LYS A 74 -1.75 -16.33 -18.74
C LYS A 74 -1.49 -15.65 -20.08
N GLN A 75 -1.47 -14.33 -20.14
CA GLN A 75 -1.18 -13.60 -21.38
C GLN A 75 0.23 -13.85 -21.91
N LEU A 76 1.21 -13.95 -21.01
CA LEU A 76 2.58 -14.23 -21.39
C LEU A 76 2.78 -15.68 -21.93
N LYS A 77 1.98 -16.64 -21.46
CA LYS A 77 1.99 -18.02 -21.97
C LYS A 77 1.41 -18.15 -23.40
N ILE A 78 0.46 -17.32 -23.78
CA ILE A 78 -0.19 -17.35 -25.09
C ILE A 78 0.70 -16.72 -26.18
N SER A 79 1.57 -15.80 -25.84
CA SER A 79 2.44 -15.09 -26.78
C SER A 79 3.73 -15.81 -27.16
N GLY A 80 3.89 -17.12 -26.88
CA GLY A 80 4.99 -17.94 -27.38
C GLY A 80 6.38 -17.69 -26.77
N PHE A 81 6.47 -16.95 -25.70
CA PHE A 81 7.72 -16.77 -24.95
C PHE A 81 8.00 -17.96 -24.05
N ASN A 82 8.87 -18.87 -24.51
CA ASN A 82 9.30 -20.08 -23.81
C ASN A 82 10.31 -19.85 -22.66
N SER A 83 10.50 -18.64 -22.21
CA SER A 83 11.40 -18.34 -21.09
C SER A 83 10.83 -17.28 -20.17
N TYR A 84 9.73 -17.61 -19.50
CA TYR A 84 9.31 -16.80 -18.37
C TYR A 84 10.18 -17.19 -17.16
N LYS A 85 11.29 -16.51 -16.98
CA LYS A 85 11.84 -16.32 -15.63
C LYS A 85 10.77 -15.53 -14.90
N SER A 86 10.26 -16.05 -13.78
CA SER A 86 9.38 -15.27 -12.91
C SER A 86 9.96 -13.86 -12.82
N PRO A 87 9.17 -12.80 -13.04
CA PRO A 87 9.70 -11.44 -12.91
C PRO A 87 10.38 -11.37 -11.55
N ASP A 88 11.51 -10.67 -11.50
CA ASP A 88 12.16 -10.36 -10.25
C ASP A 88 11.07 -9.99 -9.26
N ARG A 89 10.97 -10.74 -8.16
CA ARG A 89 9.84 -10.78 -7.23
C ARG A 89 9.52 -9.44 -6.55
N LYS A 90 10.15 -8.34 -6.93
CA LYS A 90 10.29 -7.21 -6.02
C LYS A 90 9.37 -6.04 -6.28
N ILE A 91 9.17 -5.65 -7.53
CA ILE A 91 8.46 -4.41 -7.85
C ILE A 91 7.78 -4.56 -9.20
N PHE A 92 6.49 -4.24 -9.27
CA PHE A 92 5.80 -4.09 -10.55
C PHE A 92 5.94 -2.65 -11.01
N ASP A 93 6.72 -2.44 -12.05
CA ASP A 93 6.96 -1.12 -12.63
C ASP A 93 6.25 -0.90 -13.98
N PHE A 94 5.23 -1.70 -14.26
CA PHE A 94 4.40 -1.56 -15.46
C PHE A 94 2.94 -1.34 -15.10
N ILE A 95 2.24 -0.59 -15.93
CA ILE A 95 0.84 -0.25 -15.74
C ILE A 95 -0.05 -1.26 -16.47
N ARG A 96 -1.10 -1.73 -15.82
CA ARG A 96 -2.06 -2.69 -16.33
C ARG A 96 -3.45 -2.07 -16.37
N GLU A 97 -3.80 -1.42 -17.48
CA GLU A 97 -5.12 -0.81 -17.68
C GLU A 97 -6.18 -1.78 -18.20
N ASP A 98 -5.75 -2.95 -18.70
CA ASP A 98 -6.57 -3.98 -19.34
C ASP A 98 -7.22 -4.97 -18.35
N ILE A 99 -6.92 -4.88 -17.05
CA ILE A 99 -7.39 -5.85 -16.06
C ILE A 99 -8.74 -5.45 -15.46
N GLU A 100 -9.67 -6.39 -15.54
CA GLU A 100 -10.90 -6.38 -14.75
C GLU A 100 -10.78 -7.39 -13.61
N CYS A 101 -10.66 -6.90 -12.38
CA CYS A 101 -10.47 -7.73 -11.20
C CYS A 101 -11.75 -8.43 -10.74
N GLY A 102 -12.83 -7.69 -10.62
CA GLY A 102 -14.15 -8.22 -10.26
C GLY A 102 -14.11 -9.07 -8.98
N SER A 103 -14.37 -10.36 -9.12
CA SER A 103 -14.43 -11.33 -8.02
C SER A 103 -13.14 -12.15 -7.81
N CYS A 104 -12.09 -11.92 -8.59
CA CYS A 104 -10.83 -12.65 -8.43
C CYS A 104 -10.17 -12.32 -7.09
N ARG A 105 -9.67 -13.34 -6.39
CA ARG A 105 -9.01 -13.21 -5.08
C ARG A 105 -7.56 -13.71 -5.06
N TYR A 106 -7.02 -14.06 -6.20
CA TYR A 106 -5.68 -14.67 -6.28
C TYR A 106 -4.57 -13.80 -5.69
N CYS A 107 -4.62 -12.49 -5.91
CA CYS A 107 -3.62 -11.55 -5.38
C CYS A 107 -3.70 -11.38 -3.86
N PHE A 108 -4.78 -11.83 -3.22
CA PHE A 108 -5.05 -11.72 -1.79
C PHE A 108 -4.85 -13.03 -1.03
N LEU A 109 -4.21 -14.03 -1.65
CA LEU A 109 -3.87 -15.27 -0.95
C LEU A 109 -2.79 -14.99 0.11
N ASN A 110 -3.06 -15.44 1.33
CA ASN A 110 -2.15 -15.28 2.47
C ASN A 110 -1.30 -16.53 2.61
N ASP A 111 -0.13 -16.52 1.99
CA ASP A 111 0.82 -17.63 1.99
C ASP A 111 2.27 -17.12 2.08
N ASP A 112 3.24 -18.03 2.07
CA ASP A 112 4.67 -17.70 2.20
C ASP A 112 5.17 -16.79 1.08
N ILE A 113 4.63 -16.94 -0.14
CA ILE A 113 4.96 -16.04 -1.26
C ILE A 113 4.56 -14.61 -0.94
N GLN A 114 3.40 -14.42 -0.33
CA GLN A 114 2.93 -13.09 0.08
C GLN A 114 3.77 -12.53 1.23
N ARG A 115 4.25 -13.39 2.14
CA ARG A 115 5.18 -13.00 3.22
C ARG A 115 6.49 -12.47 2.66
N ASP A 116 7.10 -13.15 1.68
CA ASP A 116 8.34 -12.69 1.04
C ASP A 116 8.20 -11.26 0.49
N TYR A 117 7.05 -10.96 -0.16
CA TYR A 117 6.78 -9.60 -0.65
C TYR A 117 6.61 -8.58 0.48
N VAL A 118 6.01 -8.96 1.60
CA VAL A 118 5.87 -8.07 2.76
C VAL A 118 7.23 -7.73 3.36
N GLU A 119 8.15 -8.70 3.45
CA GLU A 119 9.50 -8.46 3.94
C GLU A 119 10.28 -7.50 3.03
N GLU A 120 10.15 -7.67 1.71
CA GLU A 120 10.77 -6.76 0.74
C GLU A 120 10.16 -5.35 0.80
N ALA A 121 8.81 -5.27 0.94
CA ALA A 121 8.12 -4.01 1.14
C ALA A 121 8.62 -3.27 2.37
N PHE A 122 8.80 -3.99 3.49
CA PHE A 122 9.27 -3.39 4.72
C PHE A 122 10.72 -2.90 4.64
N LYS A 123 11.61 -3.66 4.01
CA LYS A 123 12.99 -3.20 3.74
C LYS A 123 12.98 -1.87 2.97
N LYS A 124 12.17 -1.82 1.90
CA LYS A 124 12.03 -0.58 1.12
C LYS A 124 11.41 0.56 1.94
N ALA A 125 10.39 0.25 2.77
CA ALA A 125 9.78 1.24 3.66
C ALA A 125 10.79 1.83 4.63
N LEU A 126 11.62 0.99 5.25
CA LEU A 126 12.66 1.43 6.17
C LEU A 126 13.65 2.35 5.48
N ASP A 127 14.17 1.97 4.29
CA ASP A 127 15.09 2.79 3.51
C ASP A 127 14.49 4.16 3.18
N VAL A 128 13.22 4.19 2.73
CA VAL A 128 12.53 5.42 2.34
C VAL A 128 12.27 6.33 3.54
N VAL A 129 11.77 5.78 4.65
CA VAL A 129 11.48 6.54 5.87
C VAL A 129 12.77 7.13 6.43
N MET A 130 13.83 6.30 6.58
CA MET A 130 15.10 6.73 7.17
C MET A 130 15.89 7.70 6.30
N SER A 131 15.64 7.72 4.99
CA SER A 131 16.29 8.69 4.09
C SER A 131 15.91 10.14 4.39
N GLY A 132 14.73 10.40 4.95
CA GLY A 132 14.21 11.75 5.18
C GLY A 132 13.94 12.58 3.92
N ASN A 133 14.02 11.95 2.72
CA ASN A 133 13.88 12.63 1.43
C ASN A 133 12.42 12.95 1.06
N TYR A 134 11.46 12.28 1.68
CA TYR A 134 10.03 12.48 1.45
C TYR A 134 9.39 13.08 2.68
N GLN A 135 8.63 14.16 2.51
CA GLN A 135 7.91 14.79 3.61
C GLN A 135 6.72 13.96 4.10
N VAL A 136 6.15 13.11 3.23
CA VAL A 136 5.06 12.19 3.59
C VAL A 136 5.38 10.80 3.07
N VAL A 137 5.36 9.81 3.96
CA VAL A 137 5.50 8.40 3.62
C VAL A 137 4.23 7.65 4.05
N ILE A 138 3.61 6.95 3.10
CA ILE A 138 2.38 6.18 3.32
C ILE A 138 2.69 4.70 3.19
N LEU A 139 2.37 3.93 4.22
CA LEU A 139 2.50 2.48 4.26
C LEU A 139 1.11 1.86 4.25
N ASP A 140 0.59 1.65 3.05
CA ASP A 140 -0.78 1.17 2.82
C ASP A 140 -0.89 -0.35 3.04
N GLU A 141 -1.85 -0.77 3.85
CA GLU A 141 -2.10 -2.14 4.31
C GLU A 141 -0.99 -2.75 5.20
N ILE A 142 -0.08 -1.96 5.77
CA ILE A 142 0.94 -2.45 6.71
C ILE A 142 0.32 -3.04 7.99
N ASN A 143 -0.81 -2.48 8.46
CA ASN A 143 -1.51 -2.99 9.64
C ASN A 143 -2.01 -4.41 9.39
N VAL A 144 -2.49 -4.70 8.17
CA VAL A 144 -2.90 -6.06 7.79
C VAL A 144 -1.71 -7.01 7.72
N ALA A 145 -0.56 -6.54 7.23
CA ALA A 145 0.67 -7.36 7.19
C ALA A 145 1.13 -7.76 8.61
N MET A 146 1.05 -6.85 9.59
CA MET A 146 1.31 -7.15 11.01
C MET A 146 0.26 -8.13 11.57
N PHE A 147 -1.03 -7.88 11.34
CA PHE A 147 -2.12 -8.74 11.82
C PHE A 147 -2.02 -10.18 11.30
N LEU A 148 -1.58 -10.36 10.05
CA LEU A 148 -1.37 -11.69 9.46
C LEU A 148 -0.08 -12.38 9.95
N GLY A 149 0.73 -11.72 10.77
CA GLY A 149 2.01 -12.25 11.25
C GLY A 149 3.08 -12.33 10.14
N PHE A 150 2.93 -11.59 9.05
CA PHE A 150 3.94 -11.49 7.98
C PHE A 150 5.02 -10.46 8.30
N LEU A 151 4.71 -9.53 9.21
CA LEU A 151 5.63 -8.49 9.65
C LEU A 151 5.62 -8.40 11.18
N ASN A 152 6.80 -8.40 11.78
CA ASN A 152 6.95 -8.24 13.22
C ASN A 152 6.64 -6.79 13.64
N ILE A 153 5.77 -6.63 14.64
CA ILE A 153 5.34 -5.34 15.19
C ILE A 153 6.54 -4.54 15.72
N GLU A 154 7.48 -5.20 16.40
CA GLU A 154 8.68 -4.56 16.97
C GLU A 154 9.54 -3.84 15.91
N LEU A 155 9.60 -4.39 14.69
CA LEU A 155 10.33 -3.73 13.60
C LEU A 155 9.65 -2.41 13.18
N VAL A 156 8.31 -2.38 13.18
CA VAL A 156 7.54 -1.18 12.84
C VAL A 156 7.64 -0.15 13.97
N LEU A 157 7.56 -0.57 15.23
CA LEU A 157 7.76 0.28 16.40
C LEU A 157 9.16 0.94 16.38
N ASN A 158 10.18 0.15 16.06
CA ASN A 158 11.55 0.66 15.94
C ASN A 158 11.69 1.68 14.80
N MET A 159 11.06 1.42 13.65
CA MET A 159 11.01 2.38 12.53
C MET A 159 10.32 3.69 12.96
N ILE A 160 9.18 3.63 13.65
CA ILE A 160 8.45 4.78 14.16
C ILE A 160 9.31 5.61 15.13
N ALA A 161 9.98 4.94 16.10
CA ALA A 161 10.81 5.59 17.11
C ALA A 161 12.02 6.31 16.52
N ASN A 162 12.57 5.81 15.41
CA ASN A 162 13.78 6.32 14.79
C ASN A 162 13.53 7.14 13.51
N LYS A 163 12.26 7.34 13.10
CA LYS A 163 11.98 8.13 11.89
C LYS A 163 12.53 9.54 11.99
N PRO A 164 13.06 10.13 10.91
CA PRO A 164 13.45 11.53 10.88
C PRO A 164 12.29 12.47 11.26
N GLU A 165 12.60 13.55 11.98
CA GLU A 165 11.58 14.49 12.48
C GLU A 165 10.75 15.15 11.37
N ASN A 166 11.31 15.30 10.17
CA ASN A 166 10.65 15.94 9.04
C ASN A 166 9.67 15.01 8.27
N VAL A 167 9.61 13.71 8.61
CA VAL A 167 8.77 12.73 7.89
C VAL A 167 7.42 12.59 8.57
N GLU A 168 6.35 12.90 7.87
CA GLU A 168 4.98 12.50 8.21
C GLU A 168 4.79 11.04 7.80
N LEU A 169 4.49 10.15 8.76
CA LEU A 169 4.32 8.73 8.51
C LEU A 169 2.86 8.32 8.65
N VAL A 170 2.30 7.71 7.61
CA VAL A 170 0.90 7.27 7.58
C VAL A 170 0.83 5.76 7.44
N LEU A 171 0.21 5.09 8.39
CA LEU A 171 -0.01 3.64 8.40
C LEU A 171 -1.49 3.36 8.12
N THR A 172 -1.79 2.47 7.16
CA THR A 172 -3.18 2.08 6.92
C THR A 172 -3.39 0.58 7.03
N GLY A 173 -4.65 0.18 7.17
CA GLY A 173 -5.08 -1.22 7.19
C GLY A 173 -6.02 -1.53 8.35
N ARG A 174 -6.68 -2.68 8.22
CA ARG A 174 -7.54 -3.21 9.30
C ARG A 174 -6.69 -3.80 10.43
N ASN A 175 -7.31 -3.99 11.60
CA ASN A 175 -6.73 -4.72 12.73
C ASN A 175 -5.35 -4.18 13.16
N VAL A 176 -5.24 -2.87 13.31
CA VAL A 176 -4.01 -2.26 13.82
C VAL A 176 -3.68 -2.80 15.21
N PRO A 177 -2.42 -3.23 15.48
CA PRO A 177 -2.00 -3.62 16.82
C PRO A 177 -2.12 -2.47 17.83
N GLU A 178 -2.47 -2.78 19.10
CA GLU A 178 -2.61 -1.76 20.13
C GLU A 178 -1.30 -1.02 20.40
N GLU A 179 -0.17 -1.69 20.29
CA GLU A 179 1.16 -1.10 20.44
C GLU A 179 1.39 0.05 19.45
N ILE A 180 0.91 -0.11 18.22
CA ILE A 180 0.98 0.95 17.18
C ILE A 180 0.02 2.10 17.52
N VAL A 181 -1.18 1.79 18.02
CA VAL A 181 -2.15 2.81 18.46
C VAL A 181 -1.56 3.69 19.57
N HIS A 182 -0.83 3.09 20.50
CA HIS A 182 -0.23 3.80 21.64
C HIS A 182 0.87 4.80 21.23
N VAL A 183 1.63 4.51 20.17
CA VAL A 183 2.73 5.38 19.72
C VAL A 183 2.32 6.35 18.62
N ALA A 184 1.13 6.20 18.06
CA ALA A 184 0.60 7.08 17.01
C ALA A 184 0.15 8.43 17.59
N ASP A 185 0.39 9.51 16.84
CA ASP A 185 -0.06 10.86 17.19
C ASP A 185 -1.52 11.12 16.77
N LEU A 186 -2.01 10.38 15.75
CA LEU A 186 -3.40 10.45 15.28
C LEU A 186 -3.87 9.04 14.88
N VAL A 187 -5.04 8.65 15.37
CA VAL A 187 -5.70 7.41 14.97
C VAL A 187 -7.13 7.70 14.54
N THR A 188 -7.46 7.28 13.32
CA THR A 188 -8.82 7.41 12.77
C THR A 188 -9.36 6.02 12.43
N GLU A 189 -10.51 5.67 13.02
CA GLU A 189 -11.20 4.44 12.72
C GLU A 189 -12.34 4.66 11.72
N MET A 190 -12.32 3.94 10.61
CA MET A 190 -13.39 3.91 9.61
C MET A 190 -14.33 2.76 9.88
N LYS A 191 -15.52 3.06 10.42
CA LYS A 191 -16.54 2.06 10.77
C LYS A 191 -17.46 1.77 9.60
N MET A 192 -17.72 0.48 9.39
CA MET A 192 -18.65 0.01 8.36
C MET A 192 -20.09 -0.01 8.90
N HIS A 193 -20.87 1.02 8.60
CA HIS A 193 -22.31 1.00 8.89
C HIS A 193 -23.12 0.21 7.87
N LYS A 194 -22.76 0.31 6.58
CA LYS A 194 -23.34 -0.44 5.46
C LYS A 194 -22.27 -0.65 4.40
N HIS A 195 -22.29 -1.80 3.74
CA HIS A 195 -21.41 -2.06 2.61
C HIS A 195 -22.13 -2.81 1.51
N TYR A 196 -22.00 -2.36 0.27
CA TYR A 196 -22.62 -3.00 -0.88
C TYR A 196 -22.03 -4.38 -1.21
N PHE A 197 -20.86 -4.70 -0.68
CA PHE A 197 -20.31 -6.07 -0.73
C PHE A 197 -21.29 -7.10 -0.13
N ASN A 198 -22.00 -6.74 0.93
CA ASN A 198 -23.02 -7.58 1.55
C ASN A 198 -24.23 -7.84 0.64
N LYS A 199 -24.34 -7.13 -0.50
CA LYS A 199 -25.31 -7.31 -1.55
C LYS A 199 -24.71 -7.98 -2.80
N ASN A 200 -23.55 -8.66 -2.65
CA ASN A 200 -22.79 -9.33 -3.72
C ASN A 200 -22.38 -8.42 -4.88
N LEU A 201 -22.24 -7.10 -4.65
CA LEU A 201 -21.72 -6.21 -5.67
C LEU A 201 -20.20 -6.43 -5.78
N PRO A 202 -19.67 -6.84 -6.95
CA PRO A 202 -18.23 -7.03 -7.16
C PRO A 202 -17.48 -5.70 -7.14
N ALA A 203 -16.17 -5.77 -7.01
CA ALA A 203 -15.30 -4.61 -7.12
C ALA A 203 -15.39 -4.00 -8.53
N ARG A 204 -15.50 -2.67 -8.61
CA ARG A 204 -15.72 -1.91 -9.85
C ARG A 204 -14.48 -1.09 -10.20
N ARG A 205 -14.17 -1.04 -11.48
CA ARG A 205 -13.10 -0.19 -12.01
C ARG A 205 -13.39 1.28 -11.73
N GLY A 206 -12.37 2.03 -11.31
CA GLY A 206 -12.47 3.45 -10.99
C GLY A 206 -13.16 3.77 -9.64
N ILE A 207 -13.65 2.72 -8.91
CA ILE A 207 -14.30 2.89 -7.61
C ILE A 207 -13.59 2.07 -6.53
N GLU A 208 -13.32 0.79 -6.77
CA GLU A 208 -12.58 -0.08 -5.84
C GLU A 208 -11.15 -0.37 -6.30
N TYR A 209 -10.85 -0.23 -7.59
CA TYR A 209 -9.50 -0.38 -8.16
C TYR A 209 -9.26 0.50 -9.38
#